data_90016fe030856449ff05c3905c5fb6fe
#
_entry.id   90016fe030856449ff05c3905c5fb6fe
#
_cell.length_a   1.000
_cell.length_b   1.000
_cell.length_c   1.000
_cell.angle_alpha   90.00
_cell.angle_beta   90.00
_cell.angle_gamma   90.00
#
_symmetry.space_group_name_H-M   'P 1'
#
loop_
_entity.id
_entity.type
_entity.pdbx_description
1 polymer ?
#
loop_
_entity_poly.entity_id
_entity_poly.type
_entity_poly.pdbx_seq_one_letter_code
_entity_poly.pdbx_strand_id
1 'polypeptide(L)'
;MKKYYLFTFTLFIAFTLVSWGVIGHRAIGKIAENHLSSQANTAVNEILGEQSLSDVSTYADEIRSKPEFKITGTWHYINLPLGLNQDQFNLKVGTMVQGNVYSALMQCEQDLQSKTTNKNQKIFALKFIVHLVGDLHQPMHVSREEDKGGNTIQLNFNGQGSNLHRVWDSGLIEKQGMTYEQLAASNDKATPAEIKKWQSEPVINWLYESYQVSSQLYKEVDSMKSRSIGDKYYNEHITLVGERIEKAGIRLAGVLNTIFSNKQINQGIVLKTSTFVLPLTVVSDSTITICDKVFSGKFFEKSGLTLLNMGAEYPNQTMSIVIKGADRAKFKIAPETAFANKLVCVTGKQVIYKGKKEIIVTDTTQIKIKL
;
A
#
# COMPACT_ATOMS: atom_id res chain seq x y z
N MET A 1 58.37 9.27 -0.21
CA MET A 1 57.14 9.77 -0.84
C MET A 1 55.96 8.94 -0.32
N LYS A 2 55.15 9.51 0.57
CA LYS A 2 53.96 8.86 1.13
C LYS A 2 52.76 9.08 0.19
N LYS A 3 52.21 8.03 -0.41
CA LYS A 3 51.01 8.09 -1.23
C LYS A 3 49.80 8.15 -0.30
N TYR A 4 49.08 9.27 -0.33
CA TYR A 4 47.79 9.44 0.31
C TYR A 4 46.71 8.88 -0.64
N TYR A 5 46.05 7.80 -0.27
CA TYR A 5 44.83 7.32 -0.94
C TYR A 5 43.63 8.14 -0.45
N LEU A 6 43.13 8.98 -1.33
CA LEU A 6 41.86 9.70 -1.10
C LEU A 6 40.71 8.72 -1.26
N PHE A 7 40.12 8.27 -0.15
CA PHE A 7 38.90 7.46 -0.16
C PHE A 7 37.74 8.43 -0.39
N THR A 8 37.23 8.49 -1.61
CA THR A 8 35.97 9.17 -1.93
C THR A 8 34.81 8.29 -1.42
N PHE A 9 34.23 8.71 -0.28
CA PHE A 9 33.01 8.12 0.26
C PHE A 9 31.84 8.59 -0.61
N THR A 10 31.43 7.75 -1.56
CA THR A 10 30.20 7.99 -2.33
C THR A 10 29.02 7.72 -1.42
N LEU A 11 28.42 8.79 -0.89
CA LEU A 11 27.18 8.70 -0.11
C LEU A 11 26.07 8.28 -1.06
N PHE A 12 25.71 6.99 -1.03
CA PHE A 12 24.50 6.49 -1.69
C PHE A 12 23.31 7.01 -0.89
N ILE A 13 22.75 8.15 -1.30
CA ILE A 13 21.46 8.62 -0.79
C ILE A 13 20.40 7.68 -1.42
N ALA A 14 19.94 6.72 -0.64
CA ALA A 14 18.75 5.93 -1.00
C ALA A 14 17.57 6.92 -1.08
N PHE A 15 17.17 7.28 -2.29
CA PHE A 15 15.94 8.00 -2.54
C PHE A 15 14.77 7.09 -2.15
N THR A 16 14.23 7.30 -0.96
CA THR A 16 12.93 6.75 -0.61
C THR A 16 11.88 7.49 -1.45
N LEU A 17 11.20 6.78 -2.32
CA LEU A 17 9.99 7.28 -2.98
C LEU A 17 8.94 7.46 -1.89
N VAL A 18 8.70 8.69 -1.48
CA VAL A 18 7.67 9.07 -0.50
C VAL A 18 6.54 9.70 -1.29
N SER A 19 5.36 9.11 -1.22
CA SER A 19 4.13 9.60 -1.81
C SER A 19 3.62 10.83 -1.05
N TRP A 20 3.04 11.84 -1.68
CA TRP A 20 2.60 13.14 -1.13
C TRP A 20 3.52 13.73 -0.04
N GLY A 21 4.69 13.17 0.16
CA GLY A 21 5.55 13.44 1.31
C GLY A 21 4.82 13.25 2.65
N VAL A 22 5.55 13.28 3.74
CA VAL A 22 5.00 13.15 5.10
C VAL A 22 3.97 14.25 5.38
N ILE A 23 4.24 15.48 4.94
CA ILE A 23 3.40 16.66 5.23
C ILE A 23 2.04 16.54 4.53
N GLY A 24 2.00 16.13 3.25
CA GLY A 24 0.76 16.02 2.49
C GLY A 24 -0.16 14.92 3.03
N HIS A 25 0.37 13.71 3.29
CA HIS A 25 -0.43 12.63 3.89
C HIS A 25 -0.97 12.98 5.27
N ARG A 26 -0.16 13.62 6.12
CA ARG A 26 -0.63 14.06 7.43
C ARG A 26 -1.70 15.15 7.34
N ALA A 27 -1.58 16.08 6.40
CA ALA A 27 -2.60 17.10 6.15
C ALA A 27 -3.93 16.48 5.69
N ILE A 28 -3.89 15.47 4.79
CA ILE A 28 -5.06 14.71 4.35
C ILE A 28 -5.73 14.02 5.54
N GLY A 29 -4.94 13.33 6.40
CA GLY A 29 -5.44 12.73 7.63
C GLY A 29 -6.12 13.76 8.53
N LYS A 30 -5.51 14.95 8.68
CA LYS A 30 -6.04 16.04 9.51
C LYS A 30 -7.36 16.61 9.00
N ILE A 31 -7.47 16.84 7.69
CA ILE A 31 -8.75 17.25 7.08
C ILE A 31 -9.81 16.18 7.31
N ALA A 32 -9.47 14.90 7.11
CA ALA A 32 -10.42 13.81 7.33
C ALA A 32 -10.95 13.78 8.77
N GLU A 33 -10.08 13.95 9.77
CA GLU A 33 -10.48 14.04 11.18
C GLU A 33 -11.55 15.11 11.42
N ASN A 34 -11.43 16.28 10.78
CA ASN A 34 -12.37 17.39 10.91
C ASN A 34 -13.77 17.06 10.35
N HIS A 35 -13.87 16.09 9.45
CA HIS A 35 -15.11 15.72 8.74
C HIS A 35 -15.65 14.33 9.13
N LEU A 36 -15.08 13.67 10.14
CA LEU A 36 -15.64 12.43 10.68
C LEU A 36 -16.96 12.66 11.39
N SER A 37 -17.91 11.78 11.16
CA SER A 37 -19.09 11.70 12.05
C SER A 37 -18.66 11.22 13.45
N SER A 38 -19.45 11.55 14.48
CA SER A 38 -19.17 11.09 15.84
C SER A 38 -19.03 9.56 15.92
N GLN A 39 -19.85 8.82 15.15
CA GLN A 39 -19.80 7.35 15.10
C GLN A 39 -18.50 6.86 14.45
N ALA A 40 -18.08 7.45 13.34
CA ALA A 40 -16.83 7.07 12.68
C ALA A 40 -15.63 7.43 13.55
N ASN A 41 -15.62 8.61 14.17
CA ASN A 41 -14.56 9.02 15.07
C ASN A 41 -14.39 8.04 16.26
N THR A 42 -15.50 7.64 16.89
CA THR A 42 -15.46 6.63 17.96
C THR A 42 -14.85 5.31 17.46
N ALA A 43 -15.32 4.80 16.31
CA ALA A 43 -14.84 3.53 15.76
C ALA A 43 -13.35 3.59 15.34
N VAL A 44 -12.90 4.70 14.77
CA VAL A 44 -11.49 4.94 14.44
C VAL A 44 -10.63 4.89 15.70
N ASN A 45 -11.06 5.59 16.77
CA ASN A 45 -10.32 5.59 18.04
C ASN A 45 -10.28 4.20 18.71
N GLU A 46 -11.36 3.40 18.62
CA GLU A 46 -11.36 2.02 19.11
C GLU A 46 -10.36 1.13 18.37
N ILE A 47 -10.14 1.39 17.07
CA ILE A 47 -9.21 0.62 16.24
C ILE A 47 -7.77 1.09 16.43
N LEU A 48 -7.51 2.40 16.39
CA LEU A 48 -6.16 2.99 16.40
C LEU A 48 -5.61 3.27 17.80
N GLY A 49 -6.49 3.33 18.84
CA GLY A 49 -6.11 3.75 20.19
C GLY A 49 -5.79 5.24 20.22
N GLU A 50 -4.61 5.60 20.69
CA GLU A 50 -4.17 6.99 20.82
C GLU A 50 -3.66 7.63 19.51
N GLN A 51 -3.52 6.84 18.43
CA GLN A 51 -3.03 7.34 17.15
C GLN A 51 -4.16 8.03 16.37
N SER A 52 -3.86 9.21 15.84
CA SER A 52 -4.75 9.95 14.93
C SER A 52 -4.66 9.43 13.48
N LEU A 53 -5.59 9.85 12.60
CA LEU A 53 -5.47 9.56 11.16
C LEU A 53 -4.21 10.20 10.59
N SER A 54 -3.85 11.40 11.04
CA SER A 54 -2.61 12.08 10.64
C SER A 54 -1.36 11.28 11.02
N ASP A 55 -1.34 10.64 12.21
CA ASP A 55 -0.19 9.86 12.67
C ASP A 55 0.02 8.59 11.85
N VAL A 56 -1.06 7.96 11.41
CA VAL A 56 -0.99 6.69 10.68
C VAL A 56 -0.94 6.85 9.17
N SER A 57 -1.04 8.08 8.67
CA SER A 57 -1.14 8.36 7.23
C SER A 57 0.10 7.97 6.41
N THR A 58 1.27 7.85 7.04
CA THR A 58 2.54 7.45 6.41
C THR A 58 2.87 5.97 6.58
N TYR A 59 2.03 5.22 7.32
CA TYR A 59 2.30 3.84 7.70
C TYR A 59 2.63 2.92 6.51
N ALA A 60 1.91 3.03 5.41
CA ALA A 60 2.11 2.15 4.26
C ALA A 60 3.50 2.35 3.63
N ASP A 61 3.98 3.59 3.54
CA ASP A 61 5.33 3.92 3.09
C ASP A 61 6.42 3.41 4.04
N GLU A 62 6.20 3.53 5.35
CA GLU A 62 7.15 3.10 6.37
C GLU A 62 7.40 1.59 6.34
N ILE A 63 6.38 0.81 6.00
CA ILE A 63 6.49 -0.66 6.03
C ILE A 63 6.85 -1.29 4.69
N ARG A 64 6.65 -0.62 3.55
CA ARG A 64 6.80 -1.22 2.20
C ARG A 64 8.21 -1.76 1.90
N SER A 65 9.24 -1.23 2.58
CA SER A 65 10.62 -1.71 2.45
C SER A 65 10.89 -3.03 3.17
N LYS A 66 10.02 -3.41 4.12
CA LYS A 66 10.14 -4.65 4.87
C LYS A 66 9.81 -5.84 3.97
N PRO A 67 10.59 -6.94 4.01
CA PRO A 67 10.41 -8.09 3.11
C PRO A 67 8.99 -8.65 3.08
N GLU A 68 8.32 -8.71 4.23
CA GLU A 68 6.96 -9.22 4.39
C GLU A 68 5.89 -8.34 3.74
N PHE A 69 6.17 -7.03 3.56
CA PHE A 69 5.25 -6.06 2.95
C PHE A 69 5.66 -5.66 1.52
N LYS A 70 6.71 -6.26 0.95
CA LYS A 70 7.20 -5.89 -0.38
C LYS A 70 6.13 -5.94 -1.47
N ILE A 71 5.13 -6.83 -1.32
CA ILE A 71 4.02 -6.94 -2.28
C ILE A 71 3.12 -5.68 -2.27
N THR A 72 3.07 -4.93 -1.17
CA THR A 72 2.29 -3.69 -1.10
C THR A 72 2.92 -2.55 -1.90
N GLY A 73 4.15 -2.71 -2.39
CA GLY A 73 4.85 -1.69 -3.16
C GLY A 73 4.10 -1.23 -4.42
N THR A 74 3.33 -2.13 -5.05
CA THR A 74 2.50 -1.78 -6.22
C THR A 74 1.14 -1.18 -5.84
N TRP A 75 0.76 -1.22 -4.56
CA TRP A 75 -0.52 -0.70 -4.10
C TRP A 75 -0.59 0.81 -4.05
N HIS A 76 0.56 1.49 -4.10
CA HIS A 76 0.66 2.95 -4.00
C HIS A 76 0.29 3.67 -5.30
N TYR A 77 0.21 2.98 -6.44
CA TYR A 77 0.00 3.59 -7.74
C TYR A 77 -0.76 2.70 -8.72
N ILE A 78 -1.17 3.29 -9.82
CA ILE A 78 -1.68 2.59 -10.99
C ILE A 78 -1.10 3.23 -12.25
N ASN A 79 -0.57 2.40 -13.17
CA ASN A 79 -0.02 2.87 -14.43
C ASN A 79 -0.94 2.46 -15.58
N LEU A 80 -1.31 3.42 -16.40
CA LEU A 80 -2.26 3.30 -17.50
C LEU A 80 -1.74 4.05 -18.72
N PRO A 81 -2.03 3.61 -19.96
CA PRO A 81 -1.74 4.39 -21.14
C PRO A 81 -2.43 5.76 -21.08
N LEU A 82 -1.77 6.83 -21.55
CA LEU A 82 -2.40 8.14 -21.65
C LEU A 82 -3.42 8.17 -22.79
N GLY A 83 -4.37 9.14 -22.74
CA GLY A 83 -5.35 9.38 -23.81
C GLY A 83 -6.61 8.52 -23.73
N LEU A 84 -6.82 7.76 -22.68
CA LEU A 84 -8.05 7.00 -22.47
C LEU A 84 -9.21 7.95 -22.12
N ASN A 85 -10.37 7.76 -22.76
CA ASN A 85 -11.62 8.33 -22.26
C ASN A 85 -12.10 7.56 -21.02
N GLN A 86 -13.14 8.05 -20.34
CA GLN A 86 -13.58 7.46 -19.07
C GLN A 86 -14.01 6.00 -19.18
N ASP A 87 -14.71 5.62 -20.27
CA ASP A 87 -15.14 4.23 -20.47
C ASP A 87 -13.97 3.29 -20.69
N GLN A 88 -13.01 3.71 -21.52
CA GLN A 88 -11.77 2.95 -21.75
C GLN A 88 -10.93 2.82 -20.48
N PHE A 89 -10.85 3.92 -19.70
CA PHE A 89 -10.18 3.95 -18.41
C PHE A 89 -10.82 2.96 -17.44
N ASN A 90 -12.13 3.05 -17.26
CA ASN A 90 -12.88 2.16 -16.36
C ASN A 90 -12.73 0.69 -16.75
N LEU A 91 -12.82 0.38 -18.05
CA LEU A 91 -12.60 -0.97 -18.55
C LEU A 91 -11.18 -1.46 -18.25
N LYS A 92 -10.17 -0.61 -18.50
CA LYS A 92 -8.76 -0.96 -18.27
C LYS A 92 -8.50 -1.22 -16.79
N VAL A 93 -8.95 -0.34 -15.89
CA VAL A 93 -8.83 -0.53 -14.43
C VAL A 93 -9.51 -1.82 -13.98
N GLY A 94 -10.74 -2.08 -14.45
CA GLY A 94 -11.51 -3.27 -14.08
C GLY A 94 -10.91 -4.61 -14.58
N THR A 95 -10.03 -4.57 -15.57
CA THR A 95 -9.37 -5.78 -16.13
C THR A 95 -7.96 -6.00 -15.61
N MET A 96 -7.41 -5.11 -14.79
CA MET A 96 -6.07 -5.27 -14.22
C MET A 96 -6.02 -6.39 -13.18
N VAL A 97 -5.09 -7.32 -13.35
CA VAL A 97 -4.89 -8.47 -12.46
C VAL A 97 -3.93 -8.13 -11.32
N GLN A 98 -2.94 -7.27 -11.59
CA GLN A 98 -1.96 -6.88 -10.59
C GLN A 98 -2.58 -5.90 -9.59
N GLY A 99 -2.28 -6.08 -8.29
CA GLY A 99 -2.70 -5.15 -7.24
C GLY A 99 -2.15 -3.74 -7.49
N ASN A 100 -3.02 -2.76 -7.37
CA ASN A 100 -2.75 -1.34 -7.57
C ASN A 100 -3.51 -0.51 -6.53
N VAL A 101 -3.35 0.81 -6.52
CA VAL A 101 -3.96 1.70 -5.52
C VAL A 101 -5.48 1.55 -5.44
N TYR A 102 -6.17 1.37 -6.56
CA TYR A 102 -7.63 1.21 -6.59
C TYR A 102 -8.06 -0.14 -5.99
N SER A 103 -7.50 -1.24 -6.48
CA SER A 103 -7.87 -2.58 -6.00
C SER A 103 -7.49 -2.79 -4.53
N ALA A 104 -6.36 -2.24 -4.09
CA ALA A 104 -5.93 -2.31 -2.70
C ALA A 104 -6.85 -1.51 -1.77
N LEU A 105 -7.26 -0.29 -2.19
CA LEU A 105 -8.22 0.51 -1.44
C LEU A 105 -9.55 -0.22 -1.27
N MET A 106 -10.12 -0.76 -2.38
CA MET A 106 -11.38 -1.51 -2.33
C MET A 106 -11.29 -2.73 -1.42
N GLN A 107 -10.16 -3.45 -1.43
CA GLN A 107 -9.96 -4.60 -0.56
C GLN A 107 -9.88 -4.18 0.91
N CYS A 108 -9.12 -3.12 1.23
CA CYS A 108 -9.02 -2.61 2.60
C CYS A 108 -10.37 -2.13 3.14
N GLU A 109 -11.21 -1.50 2.31
CA GLU A 109 -12.57 -1.12 2.70
C GLU A 109 -13.43 -2.35 3.05
N GLN A 110 -13.37 -3.41 2.23
CA GLN A 110 -14.08 -4.66 2.51
C GLN A 110 -13.59 -5.32 3.81
N ASP A 111 -12.27 -5.36 4.02
CA ASP A 111 -11.68 -5.94 5.22
C ASP A 111 -12.06 -5.16 6.48
N LEU A 112 -12.10 -3.84 6.41
CA LEU A 112 -12.48 -2.99 7.53
C LEU A 112 -13.97 -3.17 7.90
N GLN A 113 -14.86 -3.38 6.91
CA GLN A 113 -16.28 -3.64 7.12
C GLN A 113 -16.58 -5.06 7.60
N SER A 114 -15.73 -6.02 7.25
CA SER A 114 -16.00 -7.44 7.49
C SER A 114 -16.08 -7.76 8.98
N LYS A 115 -17.09 -8.54 9.35
CA LYS A 115 -17.24 -9.06 10.72
C LYS A 115 -16.27 -10.19 11.05
N THR A 116 -15.70 -10.83 10.02
CA THR A 116 -14.75 -11.95 10.18
C THR A 116 -13.29 -11.51 10.23
N THR A 117 -13.03 -10.26 9.90
CA THR A 117 -11.68 -9.67 9.95
C THR A 117 -11.28 -9.41 11.40
N ASN A 118 -10.11 -9.90 11.81
CA ASN A 118 -9.59 -9.70 13.16
C ASN A 118 -9.07 -8.27 13.39
N LYS A 119 -8.82 -7.91 14.67
CA LYS A 119 -8.41 -6.57 15.07
C LYS A 119 -7.15 -6.08 14.33
N ASN A 120 -6.10 -6.90 14.22
CA ASN A 120 -4.85 -6.50 13.58
C ASN A 120 -5.03 -6.23 12.08
N GLN A 121 -5.86 -7.04 11.41
CA GLN A 121 -6.23 -6.82 10.02
C GLN A 121 -7.05 -5.54 9.84
N LYS A 122 -7.95 -5.22 10.76
CA LYS A 122 -8.69 -3.96 10.73
C LYS A 122 -7.79 -2.75 10.93
N ILE A 123 -6.82 -2.82 11.85
CA ILE A 123 -5.82 -1.77 12.06
C ILE A 123 -5.01 -1.56 10.76
N PHE A 124 -4.56 -2.64 10.15
CA PHE A 124 -3.83 -2.57 8.88
C PHE A 124 -4.69 -1.97 7.78
N ALA A 125 -5.91 -2.48 7.58
CA ALA A 125 -6.83 -1.99 6.56
C ALA A 125 -7.13 -0.49 6.73
N LEU A 126 -7.40 -0.04 7.96
CA LEU A 126 -7.64 1.37 8.24
C LEU A 126 -6.41 2.24 7.91
N LYS A 127 -5.22 1.84 8.35
CA LYS A 127 -3.97 2.56 8.07
C LYS A 127 -3.69 2.65 6.55
N PHE A 128 -3.97 1.56 5.82
CA PHE A 128 -3.85 1.56 4.36
C PHE A 128 -4.91 2.43 3.68
N ILE A 129 -6.17 2.41 4.11
CA ILE A 129 -7.22 3.30 3.57
C ILE A 129 -6.78 4.76 3.70
N VAL A 130 -6.29 5.17 4.88
CA VAL A 130 -5.83 6.54 5.14
C VAL A 130 -4.74 6.95 4.16
N HIS A 131 -3.77 6.09 3.90
CA HIS A 131 -2.67 6.35 2.98
C HIS A 131 -3.10 6.32 1.51
N LEU A 132 -3.79 5.24 1.09
CA LEU A 132 -4.12 5.01 -0.32
C LEU A 132 -5.10 6.03 -0.89
N VAL A 133 -6.00 6.59 -0.07
CA VAL A 133 -6.84 7.70 -0.52
C VAL A 133 -5.98 8.92 -0.85
N GLY A 134 -4.91 9.18 -0.10
CA GLY A 134 -3.93 10.21 -0.44
C GLY A 134 -3.24 9.90 -1.76
N ASP A 135 -2.67 8.71 -1.92
CA ASP A 135 -1.98 8.26 -3.13
C ASP A 135 -2.84 8.40 -4.39
N LEU A 136 -4.10 7.97 -4.28
CA LEU A 136 -5.07 8.04 -5.38
C LEU A 136 -5.33 9.47 -5.84
N HIS A 137 -5.15 10.47 -4.96
CA HIS A 137 -5.32 11.89 -5.30
C HIS A 137 -4.04 12.55 -5.78
N GLN A 138 -2.88 11.91 -5.65
CA GLN A 138 -1.61 12.39 -6.19
C GLN A 138 -1.52 12.05 -7.70
N PRO A 139 -1.44 13.04 -8.59
CA PRO A 139 -1.54 12.78 -10.04
C PRO A 139 -0.49 11.81 -10.59
N MET A 140 0.75 11.85 -10.09
CA MET A 140 1.81 10.97 -10.58
C MET A 140 1.68 9.53 -10.09
N HIS A 141 0.78 9.24 -9.15
CA HIS A 141 0.41 7.89 -8.74
C HIS A 141 -0.65 7.27 -9.66
N VAL A 142 -1.29 8.06 -10.52
CA VAL A 142 -2.27 7.61 -11.53
C VAL A 142 -1.75 8.04 -12.91
N SER A 143 -0.73 7.37 -13.39
CA SER A 143 0.08 7.86 -14.50
C SER A 143 0.50 6.74 -15.47
N ARG A 144 1.66 6.83 -16.12
CA ARG A 144 2.10 5.86 -17.12
C ARG A 144 3.31 5.04 -16.65
N GLU A 145 3.48 3.86 -17.23
CA GLU A 145 4.53 2.91 -16.85
C GLU A 145 5.90 3.28 -17.43
N GLU A 146 5.96 3.85 -18.62
CA GLU A 146 7.17 4.08 -19.41
C GLU A 146 8.22 4.92 -18.67
N ASP A 147 7.78 5.82 -17.81
CA ASP A 147 8.66 6.67 -16.99
C ASP A 147 8.46 6.46 -15.49
N LYS A 148 7.82 5.36 -15.12
CA LYS A 148 7.55 5.00 -13.71
C LYS A 148 6.80 6.11 -12.97
N GLY A 149 5.73 6.64 -13.60
CA GLY A 149 4.97 7.72 -12.99
C GLY A 149 5.73 9.04 -12.90
N GLY A 150 6.52 9.40 -13.91
CA GLY A 150 7.31 10.63 -13.94
C GLY A 150 8.64 10.57 -13.17
N ASN A 151 9.00 9.42 -12.59
CA ASN A 151 10.25 9.27 -11.83
C ASN A 151 11.50 9.39 -12.71
N THR A 152 11.42 9.04 -13.99
CA THR A 152 12.56 9.18 -14.92
C THR A 152 12.56 10.51 -15.67
N ILE A 153 11.53 11.34 -15.52
CA ILE A 153 11.49 12.69 -16.11
C ILE A 153 12.25 13.66 -15.21
N GLN A 154 13.55 13.87 -15.56
CA GLN A 154 14.42 14.73 -14.78
C GLN A 154 14.05 16.20 -14.95
N LEU A 155 13.98 16.91 -13.84
CA LEU A 155 13.72 18.34 -13.72
C LEU A 155 14.75 18.98 -12.78
N ASN A 156 14.99 20.27 -12.95
CA ASN A 156 15.63 21.09 -11.93
C ASN A 156 14.54 21.96 -11.28
N PHE A 157 14.27 21.72 -10.01
CA PHE A 157 13.27 22.49 -9.25
C PHE A 157 13.97 23.44 -8.27
N ASN A 158 13.81 24.74 -8.47
CA ASN A 158 14.46 25.79 -7.68
C ASN A 158 16.00 25.62 -7.56
N GLY A 159 16.67 25.26 -8.65
CA GLY A 159 18.11 25.07 -8.68
C GLY A 159 18.58 23.69 -8.18
N GLN A 160 17.69 22.82 -7.76
CA GLN A 160 18.01 21.47 -7.29
C GLN A 160 17.54 20.39 -8.24
N GLY A 161 18.35 19.36 -8.46
CA GLY A 161 17.98 18.20 -9.26
C GLY A 161 16.80 17.45 -8.63
N SER A 162 15.79 17.15 -9.45
CA SER A 162 14.55 16.46 -9.07
C SER A 162 14.00 15.66 -10.24
N ASN A 163 12.81 15.10 -10.10
CA ASN A 163 12.03 14.52 -11.17
C ASN A 163 10.56 14.96 -11.05
N LEU A 164 9.77 14.74 -12.10
CA LEU A 164 8.38 15.17 -12.13
C LEU A 164 7.57 14.58 -10.97
N HIS A 165 7.75 13.29 -10.69
CA HIS A 165 7.09 12.60 -9.59
C HIS A 165 7.36 13.30 -8.24
N ARG A 166 8.65 13.48 -7.89
CA ARG A 166 9.04 14.09 -6.63
C ARG A 166 8.59 15.55 -6.50
N VAL A 167 8.58 16.31 -7.59
CA VAL A 167 8.07 17.70 -7.56
C VAL A 167 6.61 17.72 -7.08
N TRP A 168 5.79 16.76 -7.55
CA TRP A 168 4.38 16.64 -7.17
C TRP A 168 4.16 15.93 -5.84
N ASP A 169 5.03 15.00 -5.46
CA ASP A 169 4.93 14.32 -4.16
C ASP A 169 5.25 15.23 -2.98
N SER A 170 6.33 15.97 -3.09
CA SER A 170 6.81 16.74 -1.95
C SER A 170 7.29 18.14 -2.30
N GLY A 171 7.90 18.34 -3.46
CA GLY A 171 8.57 19.60 -3.79
C GLY A 171 7.67 20.83 -3.71
N LEU A 172 6.45 20.77 -4.27
CA LEU A 172 5.48 21.87 -4.25
C LEU A 172 4.95 22.13 -2.83
N ILE A 173 4.76 21.08 -2.03
CA ILE A 173 4.29 21.18 -0.65
C ILE A 173 5.38 21.73 0.26
N GLU A 174 6.60 21.17 0.19
CA GLU A 174 7.74 21.58 0.99
C GLU A 174 8.11 23.04 0.77
N LYS A 175 7.95 23.54 -0.48
CA LYS A 175 8.20 24.95 -0.82
C LYS A 175 7.28 25.93 -0.10
N GLN A 176 6.12 25.50 0.39
CA GLN A 176 5.22 26.36 1.18
C GLN A 176 5.79 26.65 2.59
N GLY A 177 6.67 25.78 3.10
CA GLY A 177 7.24 25.91 4.45
C GLY A 177 6.21 25.76 5.59
N MET A 178 5.05 25.14 5.31
CA MET A 178 3.96 24.93 6.27
C MET A 178 4.13 23.62 7.03
N THR A 179 3.67 23.57 8.28
CA THR A 179 3.40 22.31 8.97
C THR A 179 2.19 21.63 8.35
N TYR A 180 1.97 20.33 8.63
CA TYR A 180 0.80 19.62 8.09
C TYR A 180 -0.52 20.19 8.64
N GLU A 181 -0.54 20.68 9.88
CA GLU A 181 -1.71 21.35 10.48
C GLU A 181 -2.02 22.67 9.76
N GLN A 182 -0.99 23.46 9.46
CA GLN A 182 -1.14 24.71 8.71
C GLN A 182 -1.61 24.42 7.28
N LEU A 183 -1.07 23.41 6.63
CA LEU A 183 -1.47 22.98 5.29
C LEU A 183 -2.93 22.50 5.27
N ALA A 184 -3.33 21.70 6.26
CA ALA A 184 -4.71 21.27 6.42
C ALA A 184 -5.65 22.47 6.62
N ALA A 185 -5.36 23.34 7.58
CA ALA A 185 -6.19 24.51 7.87
C ALA A 185 -6.30 25.49 6.68
N SER A 186 -5.24 25.61 5.87
CA SER A 186 -5.24 26.49 4.70
C SER A 186 -6.07 25.97 3.54
N ASN A 187 -6.32 24.64 3.47
CA ASN A 187 -7.03 24.00 2.38
C ASN A 187 -8.41 23.41 2.76
N ASP A 188 -8.75 23.32 4.04
CA ASP A 188 -10.06 22.80 4.51
C ASP A 188 -11.13 23.90 4.43
N LYS A 189 -11.61 24.17 3.21
CA LYS A 189 -12.50 25.31 2.90
C LYS A 189 -13.77 24.93 2.15
N ALA A 190 -13.96 23.62 1.85
CA ALA A 190 -15.08 23.15 1.07
C ALA A 190 -16.43 23.50 1.70
N THR A 191 -17.34 23.96 0.88
CA THR A 191 -18.72 24.21 1.30
C THR A 191 -19.46 22.91 1.62
N PRO A 192 -20.53 22.93 2.43
CA PRO A 192 -21.34 21.74 2.70
C PRO A 192 -21.84 21.04 1.43
N ALA A 193 -22.11 21.80 0.37
CA ALA A 193 -22.54 21.23 -0.92
C ALA A 193 -21.41 20.46 -1.62
N GLU A 194 -20.19 21.00 -1.60
CA GLU A 194 -18.99 20.32 -2.14
C GLU A 194 -18.64 19.08 -1.34
N ILE A 195 -18.66 19.17 -0.01
CA ILE A 195 -18.43 18.02 0.87
C ILE A 195 -19.39 16.88 0.52
N LYS A 196 -20.70 17.18 0.47
CA LYS A 196 -21.73 16.20 0.12
C LYS A 196 -21.49 15.61 -1.27
N LYS A 197 -21.15 16.43 -2.26
CA LYS A 197 -20.85 15.99 -3.62
C LYS A 197 -19.65 15.06 -3.63
N TRP A 198 -18.51 15.47 -3.08
CA TRP A 198 -17.26 14.70 -3.13
C TRP A 198 -17.35 13.37 -2.37
N GLN A 199 -18.06 13.33 -1.25
CA GLN A 199 -18.29 12.10 -0.48
C GLN A 199 -19.27 11.13 -1.16
N SER A 200 -20.11 11.59 -2.10
CA SER A 200 -21.05 10.74 -2.83
C SER A 200 -20.50 10.16 -4.13
N GLU A 201 -19.35 10.64 -4.58
CA GLU A 201 -18.74 10.20 -5.84
C GLU A 201 -18.07 8.83 -5.69
N PRO A 202 -18.22 7.93 -6.69
CA PRO A 202 -17.50 6.65 -6.67
C PRO A 202 -15.99 6.83 -6.75
N VAL A 203 -15.22 5.98 -6.07
CA VAL A 203 -13.75 6.01 -6.05
C VAL A 203 -13.13 5.98 -7.46
N ILE A 204 -13.74 5.27 -8.40
CA ILE A 204 -13.24 5.21 -9.79
C ILE A 204 -13.24 6.60 -10.46
N ASN A 205 -14.15 7.48 -10.09
CA ASN A 205 -14.19 8.85 -10.60
C ASN A 205 -13.04 9.68 -10.02
N TRP A 206 -12.68 9.49 -8.75
CA TRP A 206 -11.52 10.16 -8.14
C TRP A 206 -10.22 9.75 -8.83
N LEU A 207 -10.11 8.46 -9.15
CA LEU A 207 -8.98 7.92 -9.89
C LEU A 207 -8.89 8.54 -11.29
N TYR A 208 -10.04 8.66 -11.99
CA TYR A 208 -10.08 9.28 -13.31
C TYR A 208 -9.75 10.78 -13.27
N GLU A 209 -10.19 11.52 -12.24
CA GLU A 209 -9.75 12.91 -12.03
C GLU A 209 -8.23 13.03 -11.93
N SER A 210 -7.58 12.16 -11.14
CA SER A 210 -6.12 12.15 -11.01
C SER A 210 -5.43 11.81 -12.33
N TYR A 211 -5.99 10.85 -13.10
CA TYR A 211 -5.52 10.51 -14.43
C TYR A 211 -5.61 11.69 -15.42
N GLN A 212 -6.69 12.47 -15.37
CA GLN A 212 -6.85 13.66 -16.20
C GLN A 212 -5.81 14.72 -15.86
N VAL A 213 -5.59 14.99 -14.57
CA VAL A 213 -4.53 15.92 -14.12
C VAL A 213 -3.17 15.42 -14.56
N SER A 214 -2.84 14.15 -14.32
CA SER A 214 -1.59 13.52 -14.78
C SER A 214 -1.38 13.71 -16.27
N SER A 215 -2.42 13.44 -17.09
CA SER A 215 -2.35 13.61 -18.55
C SER A 215 -2.06 15.05 -18.98
N GLN A 216 -2.54 16.05 -18.23
CA GLN A 216 -2.24 17.46 -18.49
C GLN A 216 -0.79 17.79 -18.14
N LEU A 217 -0.31 17.31 -17.00
CA LEU A 217 1.08 17.50 -16.54
C LEU A 217 2.09 16.90 -17.53
N TYR A 218 1.78 15.74 -18.10
CA TYR A 218 2.63 15.15 -19.14
C TYR A 218 2.68 16.02 -20.39
N LYS A 219 1.54 16.52 -20.87
CA LYS A 219 1.50 17.45 -22.02
C LYS A 219 2.30 18.73 -21.75
N GLU A 220 2.17 19.27 -20.54
CA GLU A 220 2.93 20.44 -20.13
C GLU A 220 4.43 20.17 -20.17
N VAL A 221 4.88 19.13 -19.49
CA VAL A 221 6.31 18.78 -19.43
C VAL A 221 6.87 18.45 -20.80
N ASP A 222 6.12 17.75 -21.67
CA ASP A 222 6.58 17.43 -23.03
C ASP A 222 6.71 18.70 -23.89
N SER A 223 5.95 19.77 -23.62
CA SER A 223 6.03 21.07 -24.31
C SER A 223 7.12 22.01 -23.77
N MET A 224 7.73 21.70 -22.62
CA MET A 224 8.73 22.57 -21.97
C MET A 224 10.00 22.69 -22.79
N LYS A 225 10.41 23.94 -23.07
CA LYS A 225 11.72 24.26 -23.69
C LYS A 225 12.89 24.08 -22.71
N SER A 226 12.64 24.17 -21.42
CA SER A 226 13.63 24.02 -20.35
C SER A 226 13.08 23.10 -19.29
N ARG A 227 13.92 22.21 -18.78
CA ARG A 227 13.64 21.35 -17.63
C ARG A 227 13.94 22.01 -16.28
N SER A 228 14.30 23.30 -16.29
CA SER A 228 14.46 24.10 -15.07
C SER A 228 13.17 24.84 -14.76
N ILE A 229 12.57 24.50 -13.64
CA ILE A 229 11.29 25.04 -13.16
C ILE A 229 11.47 25.66 -11.77
N GLY A 230 10.67 26.66 -11.44
CA GLY A 230 10.81 27.41 -10.19
C GLY A 230 9.51 28.07 -9.75
N ASP A 231 9.59 29.33 -9.32
CA ASP A 231 8.42 30.07 -8.75
C ASP A 231 7.23 30.15 -9.71
N LYS A 232 7.46 30.30 -10.99
CA LYS A 232 6.36 30.32 -11.98
C LYS A 232 5.58 29.01 -11.93
N TYR A 233 6.26 27.87 -12.08
CA TYR A 233 5.63 26.54 -12.03
C TYR A 233 4.93 26.29 -10.69
N TYR A 234 5.56 26.67 -9.59
CA TYR A 234 4.96 26.59 -8.26
C TYR A 234 3.64 27.39 -8.19
N ASN A 235 3.64 28.66 -8.59
CA ASN A 235 2.46 29.53 -8.53
C ASN A 235 1.31 29.03 -9.42
N GLU A 236 1.62 28.40 -10.56
CA GLU A 236 0.65 27.85 -11.49
C GLU A 236 -0.02 26.57 -10.96
N HIS A 237 0.65 25.81 -10.05
CA HIS A 237 0.18 24.47 -9.64
C HIS A 237 -0.21 24.36 -8.17
N ILE A 238 0.23 25.29 -7.31
CA ILE A 238 0.03 25.14 -5.86
C ILE A 238 -1.44 25.12 -5.44
N THR A 239 -2.29 25.85 -6.14
CA THR A 239 -3.74 25.83 -5.90
C THR A 239 -4.34 24.45 -6.20
N LEU A 240 -3.91 23.82 -7.31
CA LEU A 240 -4.34 22.47 -7.66
C LEU A 240 -3.86 21.43 -6.64
N VAL A 241 -2.62 21.55 -6.13
CA VAL A 241 -2.10 20.70 -5.05
C VAL A 241 -3.00 20.80 -3.82
N GLY A 242 -3.35 22.02 -3.41
CA GLY A 242 -4.27 22.27 -2.28
C GLY A 242 -5.64 21.62 -2.49
N GLU A 243 -6.23 21.78 -3.67
CA GLU A 243 -7.52 21.17 -4.04
C GLU A 243 -7.46 19.63 -3.96
N ARG A 244 -6.36 19.00 -4.44
CA ARG A 244 -6.19 17.55 -4.39
C ARG A 244 -6.08 17.03 -2.96
N ILE A 245 -5.38 17.76 -2.07
CA ILE A 245 -5.25 17.45 -0.64
C ILE A 245 -6.60 17.58 0.06
N GLU A 246 -7.35 18.66 -0.19
CA GLU A 246 -8.66 18.89 0.39
C GLU A 246 -9.66 17.81 0.01
N LYS A 247 -9.78 17.53 -1.30
CA LYS A 247 -10.64 16.46 -1.81
C LYS A 247 -10.28 15.10 -1.20
N ALA A 248 -8.99 14.79 -1.09
CA ALA A 248 -8.52 13.55 -0.50
C ALA A 248 -8.99 13.42 0.96
N GLY A 249 -8.82 14.46 1.77
CA GLY A 249 -9.24 14.45 3.19
C GLY A 249 -10.75 14.30 3.35
N ILE A 250 -11.53 15.08 2.61
CA ILE A 250 -13.01 15.03 2.65
C ILE A 250 -13.53 13.67 2.17
N ARG A 251 -12.97 13.12 1.10
CA ARG A 251 -13.35 11.80 0.56
C ARG A 251 -12.94 10.67 1.50
N LEU A 252 -11.78 10.76 2.16
CA LEU A 252 -11.36 9.83 3.20
C LEU A 252 -12.38 9.81 4.35
N ALA A 253 -12.80 10.97 4.83
CA ALA A 253 -13.85 11.06 5.86
C ALA A 253 -15.15 10.41 5.36
N GLY A 254 -15.54 10.64 4.11
CA GLY A 254 -16.73 10.04 3.50
C GLY A 254 -16.70 8.51 3.49
N VAL A 255 -15.55 7.92 3.12
CA VAL A 255 -15.31 6.47 3.17
C VAL A 255 -15.48 5.95 4.60
N LEU A 256 -14.79 6.55 5.56
CA LEU A 256 -14.84 6.11 6.95
C LEU A 256 -16.24 6.31 7.58
N ASN A 257 -16.89 7.44 7.30
CA ASN A 257 -18.27 7.69 7.74
C ASN A 257 -19.24 6.63 7.18
N THR A 258 -19.06 6.22 5.92
CA THR A 258 -19.88 5.18 5.29
C THR A 258 -19.63 3.81 5.91
N ILE A 259 -18.37 3.42 6.06
CA ILE A 259 -17.96 2.13 6.64
C ILE A 259 -18.55 1.98 8.05
N PHE A 260 -18.44 3.00 8.87
CA PHE A 260 -18.86 2.92 10.27
C PHE A 260 -20.32 3.27 10.52
N SER A 261 -21.04 3.82 9.52
CA SER A 261 -22.50 4.04 9.62
C SER A 261 -23.36 2.80 9.41
N ASN A 262 -22.78 1.60 9.21
CA ASN A 262 -23.47 0.37 8.82
C ASN A 262 -24.28 0.48 7.51
N LYS A 263 -24.05 1.50 6.68
CA LYS A 263 -24.61 1.57 5.33
C LYS A 263 -23.73 0.74 4.39
N GLN A 264 -24.35 -0.01 3.48
CA GLN A 264 -23.60 -0.70 2.42
C GLN A 264 -22.92 0.34 1.52
N ILE A 265 -21.64 0.14 1.23
CA ILE A 265 -20.92 0.96 0.25
C ILE A 265 -21.51 0.64 -1.13
N ASN A 266 -21.98 1.66 -1.85
CA ASN A 266 -22.30 1.53 -3.27
C ASN A 266 -21.00 1.38 -4.05
N GLN A 267 -20.54 0.14 -4.22
CA GLN A 267 -19.36 -0.18 -5.01
C GLN A 267 -19.69 0.00 -6.49
N GLY A 268 -19.23 1.10 -7.08
CA GLY A 268 -19.20 1.23 -8.53
C GLY A 268 -18.14 0.28 -9.10
N ILE A 269 -18.52 -0.53 -10.06
CA ILE A 269 -17.73 -1.58 -10.74
C ILE A 269 -17.36 -2.74 -9.81
N VAL A 270 -18.10 -3.83 -9.95
CA VAL A 270 -17.72 -5.14 -9.40
C VAL A 270 -16.43 -5.57 -10.12
N LEU A 271 -15.28 -5.38 -9.47
CA LEU A 271 -14.06 -6.05 -9.89
C LEU A 271 -14.37 -7.54 -9.91
N LYS A 272 -14.14 -8.21 -11.04
CA LYS A 272 -14.05 -9.68 -11.03
C LYS A 272 -13.02 -10.00 -9.96
N THR A 273 -13.49 -10.51 -8.85
CA THR A 273 -12.73 -10.77 -7.63
C THR A 273 -11.48 -11.59 -7.96
N SER A 274 -10.39 -10.89 -8.24
CA SER A 274 -9.11 -11.39 -7.83
C SER A 274 -9.14 -11.25 -6.32
N THR A 275 -9.33 -12.34 -5.61
CA THR A 275 -9.21 -12.37 -4.15
C THR A 275 -7.78 -12.00 -3.82
N PHE A 276 -7.53 -10.71 -3.71
CA PHE A 276 -6.29 -10.16 -3.23
C PHE A 276 -6.28 -10.44 -1.72
N VAL A 277 -5.70 -11.57 -1.35
CA VAL A 277 -5.43 -11.85 0.05
C VAL A 277 -4.38 -10.85 0.47
N LEU A 278 -4.72 -9.95 1.40
CA LEU A 278 -3.76 -9.07 2.04
C LEU A 278 -2.51 -9.89 2.39
N PRO A 279 -1.29 -9.39 2.12
CA PRO A 279 -0.06 -10.07 2.51
C PRO A 279 0.17 -9.96 4.02
N LEU A 280 -0.90 -9.76 4.77
CA LEU A 280 -0.84 -9.95 6.19
C LEU A 280 -0.45 -11.41 6.41
N THR A 281 0.78 -11.61 6.85
CA THR A 281 0.99 -12.60 7.89
C THR A 281 -0.11 -12.33 8.89
N VAL A 282 -1.26 -12.98 8.72
CA VAL A 282 -2.19 -13.15 9.82
C VAL A 282 -1.39 -13.97 10.82
N VAL A 283 -0.65 -13.25 11.64
CA VAL A 283 -0.29 -13.78 12.92
C VAL A 283 -1.64 -13.81 13.64
N SER A 284 -2.43 -14.85 13.38
CA SER A 284 -3.37 -15.30 14.36
C SER A 284 -2.51 -15.50 15.58
N ASP A 285 -2.71 -14.71 16.63
CA ASP A 285 -2.07 -15.00 17.92
C ASP A 285 -2.50 -16.38 18.44
N SER A 286 -3.51 -16.98 17.82
CA SER A 286 -3.91 -18.35 18.05
C SER A 286 -3.00 -19.31 17.27
N THR A 287 -2.26 -20.09 18.01
CA THR A 287 -1.57 -21.28 17.51
C THR A 287 -2.63 -22.29 17.06
N ILE A 288 -2.58 -22.70 15.79
CA ILE A 288 -3.48 -23.71 15.23
C ILE A 288 -2.74 -25.05 15.07
N THR A 289 -3.47 -26.13 15.16
CA THR A 289 -2.97 -27.48 14.84
C THR A 289 -3.70 -27.97 13.59
N ILE A 290 -2.93 -28.33 12.56
CA ILE A 290 -3.46 -28.92 11.32
C ILE A 290 -2.80 -30.27 11.12
N CYS A 291 -3.63 -31.26 10.80
CA CYS A 291 -3.15 -32.60 10.48
C CYS A 291 -3.52 -32.93 9.03
N ASP A 292 -2.52 -33.25 8.22
CA ASP A 292 -2.71 -33.68 6.83
C ASP A 292 -1.49 -34.46 6.34
N LYS A 293 -1.60 -35.06 5.14
CA LYS A 293 -0.49 -35.78 4.52
C LYS A 293 0.52 -34.79 3.93
N VAL A 294 1.79 -34.99 4.22
CA VAL A 294 2.90 -34.34 3.50
C VAL A 294 3.17 -35.14 2.23
N PHE A 295 2.90 -34.55 1.08
CA PHE A 295 3.08 -35.20 -0.23
C PHE A 295 4.53 -35.11 -0.70
N SER A 296 5.17 -33.97 -0.48
CA SER A 296 6.57 -33.75 -0.87
C SER A 296 7.28 -32.77 0.05
N GLY A 297 8.60 -32.85 0.08
CA GLY A 297 9.46 -31.91 0.80
C GLY A 297 10.69 -31.57 -0.04
N LYS A 298 11.19 -30.33 0.09
CA LYS A 298 12.39 -29.86 -0.59
C LYS A 298 13.20 -28.93 0.27
N PHE A 299 14.51 -29.17 0.33
CA PHE A 299 15.47 -28.23 0.90
C PHE A 299 16.10 -27.36 -0.19
N PHE A 300 16.15 -26.05 0.05
CA PHE A 300 16.72 -25.05 -0.84
C PHE A 300 18.03 -24.55 -0.23
N GLU A 301 19.16 -25.08 -0.68
CA GLU A 301 20.49 -24.79 -0.13
C GLU A 301 20.83 -23.30 -0.10
N LYS A 302 20.55 -22.57 -1.21
CA LYS A 302 20.85 -21.14 -1.30
C LYS A 302 20.13 -20.25 -0.26
N SER A 303 18.94 -20.65 0.17
CA SER A 303 18.13 -19.89 1.14
C SER A 303 18.09 -20.53 2.52
N GLY A 304 18.61 -21.75 2.66
CA GLY A 304 18.54 -22.52 3.90
C GLY A 304 17.11 -22.90 4.32
N LEU A 305 16.15 -22.90 3.37
CA LEU A 305 14.75 -23.19 3.65
C LEU A 305 14.40 -24.64 3.33
N THR A 306 13.67 -25.30 4.22
CA THR A 306 12.95 -26.53 3.90
C THR A 306 11.47 -26.23 3.79
N LEU A 307 10.85 -26.65 2.69
CA LEU A 307 9.40 -26.60 2.49
C LEU A 307 8.83 -28.01 2.44
N LEU A 308 7.75 -28.27 3.18
CA LEU A 308 6.99 -29.51 3.12
C LEU A 308 5.59 -29.16 2.62
N ASN A 309 5.13 -29.83 1.54
CA ASN A 309 3.83 -29.57 0.91
C ASN A 309 2.77 -30.50 1.51
N MET A 310 1.74 -29.91 2.14
CA MET A 310 0.62 -30.64 2.73
C MET A 310 -0.63 -30.60 1.83
N GLY A 311 -1.43 -31.65 1.89
CA GLY A 311 -2.73 -31.78 1.24
C GLY A 311 -2.66 -32.15 -0.24
N ALA A 312 -1.62 -31.73 -0.96
CA ALA A 312 -1.32 -32.11 -2.34
C ALA A 312 0.16 -31.84 -2.68
N GLU A 313 0.60 -32.30 -3.85
CA GLU A 313 1.92 -31.94 -4.38
C GLU A 313 1.97 -30.49 -4.88
N TYR A 314 3.16 -29.91 -4.91
CA TYR A 314 3.39 -28.61 -5.54
C TYR A 314 3.01 -28.67 -7.04
N PRO A 315 2.29 -27.67 -7.60
CA PRO A 315 1.91 -26.37 -6.99
C PRO A 315 0.53 -26.35 -6.32
N ASN A 316 -0.13 -27.50 -6.13
CA ASN A 316 -1.53 -27.63 -5.71
C ASN A 316 -1.70 -27.85 -4.18
N GLN A 317 -0.62 -27.75 -3.40
CA GLN A 317 -0.66 -27.92 -1.96
C GLN A 317 -1.67 -26.97 -1.30
N THR A 318 -2.39 -27.47 -0.29
CA THR A 318 -3.34 -26.69 0.51
C THR A 318 -2.61 -25.82 1.53
N MET A 319 -1.41 -26.26 1.95
CA MET A 319 -0.55 -25.53 2.89
C MET A 319 0.91 -25.98 2.74
N SER A 320 1.85 -25.12 3.14
CA SER A 320 3.27 -25.45 3.25
C SER A 320 3.74 -25.34 4.71
N ILE A 321 4.56 -26.29 5.16
CA ILE A 321 5.33 -26.14 6.40
C ILE A 321 6.71 -25.59 6.02
N VAL A 322 7.12 -24.50 6.69
CA VAL A 322 8.39 -23.80 6.44
C VAL A 322 9.31 -24.00 7.62
N ILE A 323 10.51 -24.51 7.38
CA ILE A 323 11.55 -24.68 8.38
C ILE A 323 12.79 -23.93 7.90
N LYS A 324 13.27 -22.95 8.68
CA LYS A 324 14.47 -22.17 8.33
C LYS A 324 15.74 -22.91 8.72
N GLY A 325 16.87 -22.53 8.11
CA GLY A 325 18.13 -23.27 8.27
C GLY A 325 18.58 -23.49 9.71
N ALA A 326 18.48 -22.45 10.55
CA ALA A 326 18.81 -22.57 11.99
C ALA A 326 17.89 -23.55 12.73
N ASP A 327 16.60 -23.59 12.38
CA ASP A 327 15.62 -24.48 12.99
C ASP A 327 15.69 -25.90 12.40
N ARG A 328 16.09 -26.01 11.11
CA ARG A 328 16.33 -27.30 10.48
C ARG A 328 17.40 -28.12 11.19
N ALA A 329 18.43 -27.47 11.70
CA ALA A 329 19.51 -28.14 12.44
C ALA A 329 19.06 -28.83 13.74
N LYS A 330 17.86 -28.48 14.27
CA LYS A 330 17.26 -29.12 15.44
C LYS A 330 16.69 -30.52 15.17
N PHE A 331 16.48 -30.88 13.91
CA PHE A 331 15.94 -32.17 13.51
C PHE A 331 17.03 -33.20 13.34
N LYS A 332 16.87 -34.38 13.97
CA LYS A 332 17.83 -35.50 13.87
C LYS A 332 17.90 -36.12 12.45
N ILE A 333 16.79 -36.08 11.73
CA ILE A 333 16.64 -36.54 10.35
C ILE A 333 16.16 -35.34 9.53
N ALA A 334 16.69 -35.16 8.33
CA ALA A 334 16.28 -34.09 7.42
C ALA A 334 14.75 -34.04 7.28
N PRO A 335 14.09 -32.91 7.57
CA PRO A 335 12.60 -32.85 7.64
C PRO A 335 11.93 -33.30 6.34
N GLU A 336 12.50 -32.97 5.18
CA GLU A 336 12.01 -33.39 3.88
C GLU A 336 12.02 -34.91 3.69
N THR A 337 12.88 -35.61 4.39
CA THR A 337 12.93 -37.07 4.41
C THR A 337 12.08 -37.65 5.54
N ALA A 338 12.12 -37.01 6.72
CA ALA A 338 11.44 -37.51 7.92
C ALA A 338 9.92 -37.53 7.76
N PHE A 339 9.35 -36.53 7.06
CA PHE A 339 7.91 -36.30 7.00
C PHE A 339 7.29 -36.61 5.63
N ALA A 340 8.08 -36.82 4.56
CA ALA A 340 7.55 -37.10 3.25
C ALA A 340 6.64 -38.34 3.25
N ASN A 341 5.51 -38.25 2.58
CA ASN A 341 4.47 -39.28 2.42
C ASN A 341 3.83 -39.75 3.73
N LYS A 342 3.99 -38.98 4.84
CA LYS A 342 3.40 -39.28 6.14
C LYS A 342 2.25 -38.34 6.48
N LEU A 343 1.30 -38.84 7.26
CA LEU A 343 0.30 -38.02 7.93
C LEU A 343 0.96 -37.32 9.12
N VAL A 344 0.97 -36.00 9.14
CA VAL A 344 1.59 -35.23 10.21
C VAL A 344 0.60 -34.20 10.77
N CYS A 345 0.73 -33.93 12.07
CA CYS A 345 0.08 -32.80 12.72
C CYS A 345 1.14 -31.72 12.97
N VAL A 346 0.92 -30.52 12.46
CA VAL A 346 1.76 -29.34 12.69
C VAL A 346 1.01 -28.32 13.51
N THR A 347 1.68 -27.80 14.53
CA THR A 347 1.14 -26.79 15.45
C THR A 347 1.99 -25.53 15.32
N GLY A 348 1.38 -24.41 15.03
CA GLY A 348 2.09 -23.15 14.90
C GLY A 348 1.18 -22.02 14.45
N LYS A 349 1.76 -20.83 14.33
CA LYS A 349 1.06 -19.68 13.77
C LYS A 349 0.94 -19.87 12.25
N GLN A 350 -0.29 -19.81 11.74
CA GLN A 350 -0.51 -19.82 10.30
C GLN A 350 -0.15 -18.46 9.72
N VAL A 351 0.64 -18.46 8.65
CA VAL A 351 0.97 -17.28 7.87
C VAL A 351 0.52 -17.50 6.43
N ILE A 352 0.26 -16.40 5.69
CA ILE A 352 0.01 -16.47 4.26
C ILE A 352 1.21 -15.85 3.55
N TYR A 353 1.87 -16.63 2.71
CA TYR A 353 2.98 -16.18 1.89
C TYR A 353 2.66 -16.37 0.40
N LYS A 354 2.67 -15.29 -0.38
CA LYS A 354 2.30 -15.30 -1.81
C LYS A 354 0.98 -16.02 -2.10
N GLY A 355 -0.04 -15.75 -1.26
CA GLY A 355 -1.37 -16.37 -1.40
C GLY A 355 -1.45 -17.83 -0.96
N LYS A 356 -0.37 -18.44 -0.46
CA LYS A 356 -0.33 -19.80 0.08
C LYS A 356 -0.30 -19.78 1.60
N LYS A 357 -1.06 -20.68 2.21
CA LYS A 357 -1.03 -20.88 3.67
C LYS A 357 0.28 -21.56 4.05
N GLU A 358 0.95 -21.05 5.09
CA GLU A 358 2.19 -21.63 5.61
C GLU A 358 2.13 -21.68 7.14
N ILE A 359 2.79 -22.66 7.72
CA ILE A 359 3.12 -22.70 9.16
C ILE A 359 4.63 -22.70 9.29
N ILE A 360 5.18 -21.71 10.01
CA ILE A 360 6.62 -21.66 10.32
C ILE A 360 6.89 -22.52 11.54
N VAL A 361 7.71 -23.54 11.37
CA VAL A 361 8.14 -24.42 12.45
C VAL A 361 9.53 -23.98 12.91
N THR A 362 9.64 -23.64 14.16
CA THR A 362 10.87 -23.18 14.84
C THR A 362 11.40 -24.18 15.86
N ASP A 363 10.57 -25.20 16.20
CA ASP A 363 10.91 -26.26 17.15
C ASP A 363 10.36 -27.61 16.69
N THR A 364 11.09 -28.69 16.98
CA THR A 364 10.74 -30.07 16.60
C THR A 364 9.44 -30.58 17.24
N THR A 365 9.04 -30.02 18.36
CA THR A 365 7.79 -30.38 19.04
C THR A 365 6.53 -29.90 18.33
N GLN A 366 6.69 -28.93 17.42
CA GLN A 366 5.59 -28.36 16.63
C GLN A 366 5.10 -29.28 15.51
N ILE A 367 5.86 -30.31 15.11
CA ILE A 367 5.50 -31.24 14.04
C ILE A 367 5.64 -32.68 14.51
N LYS A 368 4.57 -33.46 14.37
CA LYS A 368 4.52 -34.85 14.82
C LYS A 368 3.87 -35.71 13.74
N ILE A 369 4.42 -36.91 13.54
CA ILE A 369 3.78 -37.93 12.70
C ILE A 369 2.56 -38.43 13.49
N LYS A 370 1.40 -38.45 12.80
CA LYS A 370 0.19 -39.07 13.34
C LYS A 370 0.23 -40.56 13.01
N LEU A 371 0.34 -41.37 14.05
CA LEU A 371 0.30 -42.84 13.97
C LEU A 371 -1.11 -43.32 13.67
#